data_ea46a572911d00af776be2d01652cda6
#
_entry.id   ea46a572911d00af776be2d01652cda6
#
_cell.length_a   1.000
_cell.length_b   1.000
_cell.length_c   1.000
_cell.angle_alpha   90.00
_cell.angle_beta   90.00
_cell.angle_gamma   90.00
#
_symmetry.space_group_name_H-M   'P 1'
#
loop_
_entity.id
_entity.type
_entity.pdbx_description
1 polymer ?
#
loop_
_entity_poly.entity_id
_entity_poly.type
_entity_poly.pdbx_seq_one_letter_code
_entity_poly.pdbx_strand_id
1 'polypeptide(L)'
;MGLINIWRIPLLFIISGMGVCFAMRRRNWKELLNDRTKRILLPLIFGSFFIVPISGYLYQRFNNLDPMYFPNGGHLWFLGNIFFYVLILCPIFFIFKRNPKNILFRCFKWVLKFPAALYLFTIPFIIEAELVAPSQGFASYANTPHGFWLGLLAFLTGYIFIFLGEIFWHAVERIKIIALSIAIPLYVVRLLVFQLEGPFFSDRNRILELAIRCFWIRCNIS
;
A
#
# COMPACT_ATOMS: atom_id res chain seq x y z
N MET A 1 17.07 6.64 -2.36
CA MET A 1 16.27 5.38 -2.43
C MET A 1 14.81 5.50 -1.94
N GLY A 2 14.40 6.57 -1.27
CA GLY A 2 13.05 6.72 -0.71
C GLY A 2 11.89 6.81 -1.72
N LEU A 3 12.09 7.43 -2.86
CA LEU A 3 11.04 7.67 -3.86
C LEU A 3 10.39 6.39 -4.42
N ILE A 4 11.18 5.38 -4.72
CA ILE A 4 10.67 4.10 -5.27
C ILE A 4 9.88 3.33 -4.21
N ASN A 5 10.25 3.41 -2.94
CA ASN A 5 9.57 2.70 -1.86
C ASN A 5 8.15 3.19 -1.62
N ILE A 6 7.87 4.47 -1.85
CA ILE A 6 6.53 5.06 -1.68
C ILE A 6 5.48 4.36 -2.55
N TRP A 7 5.86 3.94 -3.75
CA TRP A 7 4.96 3.30 -4.72
C TRP A 7 4.96 1.79 -4.63
N ARG A 8 6.15 1.21 -4.44
CA ARG A 8 6.36 -0.23 -4.56
C ARG A 8 5.55 -1.00 -3.55
N ILE A 9 5.54 -0.57 -2.30
CA ILE A 9 4.90 -1.30 -1.20
C ILE A 9 3.37 -1.25 -1.31
N PRO A 10 2.72 -0.06 -1.42
CA PRO A 10 1.28 0.00 -1.65
C PRO A 10 0.83 -0.76 -2.90
N LEU A 11 1.60 -0.69 -3.99
CA LEU A 11 1.29 -1.40 -5.23
C LEU A 11 1.27 -2.92 -5.05
N LEU A 12 2.21 -3.48 -4.28
CA LEU A 12 2.23 -4.90 -3.95
C LEU A 12 0.97 -5.34 -3.20
N PHE A 13 0.50 -4.54 -2.26
CA PHE A 13 -0.75 -4.82 -1.54
C PHE A 13 -1.98 -4.71 -2.46
N ILE A 14 -2.04 -3.70 -3.34
CA ILE A 14 -3.11 -3.56 -4.34
C ILE A 14 -3.15 -4.81 -5.24
N ILE A 15 -2.03 -5.21 -5.82
CA ILE A 15 -1.94 -6.40 -6.70
C ILE A 15 -2.34 -7.67 -5.93
N SER A 16 -1.95 -7.79 -4.67
CA SER A 16 -2.32 -8.92 -3.83
C SER A 16 -3.83 -8.98 -3.58
N GLY A 17 -4.47 -7.83 -3.32
CA GLY A 17 -5.93 -7.72 -3.19
C GLY A 17 -6.68 -8.09 -4.47
N MET A 18 -6.18 -7.62 -5.63
CA MET A 18 -6.68 -8.02 -6.95
C MET A 18 -6.59 -9.55 -7.12
N GLY A 19 -5.45 -10.14 -6.80
CA GLY A 19 -5.21 -11.58 -6.89
C GLY A 19 -6.14 -12.41 -6.00
N VAL A 20 -6.52 -11.90 -4.83
CA VAL A 20 -7.52 -12.55 -3.95
C VAL A 20 -8.89 -12.53 -4.61
N CYS A 21 -9.33 -11.40 -5.16
CA CYS A 21 -10.62 -11.30 -5.84
C CYS A 21 -10.73 -12.29 -7.01
N PHE A 22 -9.69 -12.41 -7.84
CA PHE A 22 -9.65 -13.39 -8.93
C PHE A 22 -9.68 -14.85 -8.41
N ALA A 23 -8.92 -15.15 -7.37
CA ALA A 23 -8.89 -16.50 -6.80
C ALA A 23 -10.25 -16.90 -6.23
N MET A 24 -10.96 -15.97 -5.59
CA MET A 24 -12.26 -16.20 -5.01
C MET A 24 -13.36 -16.48 -6.05
N ARG A 25 -13.22 -16.02 -7.29
CA ARG A 25 -14.19 -16.34 -8.35
C ARG A 25 -14.30 -17.83 -8.60
N ARG A 26 -13.19 -18.59 -8.45
CA ARG A 26 -13.07 -20.00 -8.80
C ARG A 26 -12.93 -20.93 -7.61
N ARG A 27 -12.75 -20.42 -6.38
CA ARG A 27 -12.40 -21.21 -5.19
C ARG A 27 -13.35 -20.95 -4.04
N ASN A 28 -13.48 -21.98 -3.18
CA ASN A 28 -14.11 -21.85 -1.88
C ASN A 28 -13.15 -21.23 -0.87
N TRP A 29 -13.66 -20.77 0.29
CA TRP A 29 -12.85 -20.12 1.30
C TRP A 29 -11.73 -21.02 1.86
N LYS A 30 -12.00 -22.33 2.04
CA LYS A 30 -11.00 -23.30 2.51
C LYS A 30 -9.89 -23.51 1.49
N GLU A 31 -10.23 -23.63 0.23
CA GLU A 31 -9.28 -23.74 -0.88
C GLU A 31 -8.42 -22.48 -1.02
N LEU A 32 -9.05 -21.31 -0.87
CA LEU A 32 -8.35 -20.04 -0.90
C LEU A 32 -7.33 -19.94 0.23
N LEU A 33 -7.72 -20.24 1.47
CA LEU A 33 -6.83 -20.20 2.61
C LEU A 33 -5.68 -21.21 2.48
N ASN A 34 -5.97 -22.44 2.08
CA ASN A 34 -4.95 -23.46 1.86
C ASN A 34 -3.94 -23.03 0.78
N ASP A 35 -4.42 -22.47 -0.33
CA ASP A 35 -3.54 -21.95 -1.38
C ASP A 35 -2.66 -20.79 -0.87
N ARG A 36 -3.24 -19.87 -0.10
CA ARG A 36 -2.49 -18.74 0.48
C ARG A 36 -1.50 -19.19 1.56
N THR A 37 -1.85 -20.16 2.38
CA THR A 37 -0.93 -20.77 3.35
C THR A 37 0.30 -21.35 2.64
N LYS A 38 0.10 -22.15 1.60
CA LYS A 38 1.21 -22.74 0.85
C LYS A 38 2.08 -21.73 0.11
N ARG A 39 1.47 -20.68 -0.46
CA ARG A 39 2.18 -19.72 -1.32
C ARG A 39 2.75 -18.51 -0.59
N ILE A 40 2.22 -18.19 0.59
CA ILE A 40 2.64 -17.01 1.36
C ILE A 40 3.24 -17.42 2.70
N LEU A 41 2.51 -18.19 3.50
CA LEU A 41 2.94 -18.52 4.86
C LEU A 41 4.15 -19.44 4.86
N LEU A 42 4.20 -20.46 3.99
CA LEU A 42 5.34 -21.38 3.94
C LEU A 42 6.65 -20.67 3.52
N PRO A 43 6.69 -19.85 2.43
CA PRO A 43 7.87 -19.05 2.12
C PRO A 43 8.22 -18.02 3.19
N LEU A 44 7.23 -17.43 3.87
CA LEU A 44 7.46 -16.51 4.97
C LEU A 44 8.21 -17.20 6.12
N ILE A 45 7.72 -18.37 6.57
CA ILE A 45 8.36 -19.14 7.65
C ILE A 45 9.77 -19.52 7.24
N PHE A 46 9.93 -20.13 6.07
CA PHE A 46 11.24 -20.53 5.57
C PHE A 46 12.20 -19.35 5.46
N GLY A 47 11.74 -18.23 4.89
CA GLY A 47 12.55 -17.03 4.75
C GLY A 47 12.98 -16.44 6.09
N SER A 48 12.06 -16.39 7.07
CA SER A 48 12.31 -15.80 8.40
C SER A 48 13.25 -16.63 9.25
N PHE A 49 13.24 -17.95 9.10
CA PHE A 49 14.09 -18.84 9.89
C PHE A 49 15.40 -19.22 9.20
N PHE A 50 15.47 -19.20 7.89
CA PHE A 50 16.66 -19.64 7.16
C PHE A 50 17.31 -18.50 6.36
N ILE A 51 16.58 -17.83 5.44
CA ILE A 51 17.21 -16.90 4.50
C ILE A 51 17.67 -15.63 5.22
N VAL A 52 16.78 -14.99 5.98
CA VAL A 52 17.08 -13.70 6.63
C VAL A 52 18.18 -13.85 7.70
N PRO A 53 18.11 -14.84 8.63
CA PRO A 53 19.16 -15.00 9.63
C PRO A 53 20.51 -15.37 9.04
N ILE A 54 20.55 -16.23 8.02
CA ILE A 54 21.82 -16.62 7.38
C ILE A 54 22.44 -15.41 6.68
N SER A 55 21.67 -14.61 5.96
CA SER A 55 22.19 -13.39 5.33
C SER A 55 22.66 -12.37 6.35
N GLY A 56 21.97 -12.23 7.48
CA GLY A 56 22.39 -11.39 8.60
C GLY A 56 23.70 -11.87 9.24
N TYR A 57 23.81 -13.16 9.48
CA TYR A 57 25.02 -13.78 10.02
C TYR A 57 26.25 -13.56 9.12
N LEU A 58 26.08 -13.78 7.81
CA LEU A 58 27.14 -13.55 6.82
C LEU A 58 27.54 -12.07 6.76
N TYR A 59 26.58 -11.15 6.78
CA TYR A 59 26.84 -9.73 6.82
C TYR A 59 27.63 -9.30 8.06
N GLN A 60 27.24 -9.78 9.24
CA GLN A 60 27.97 -9.50 10.50
C GLN A 60 29.41 -10.02 10.44
N ARG A 61 29.60 -11.25 9.96
CA ARG A 61 30.92 -11.83 9.80
C ARG A 61 31.81 -11.05 8.82
N PHE A 62 31.24 -10.62 7.70
CA PHE A 62 31.96 -9.81 6.70
C PHE A 62 32.42 -8.45 7.25
N ASN A 63 31.64 -7.85 8.14
CA ASN A 63 31.95 -6.55 8.75
C ASN A 63 32.73 -6.68 10.09
N ASN A 64 33.28 -7.85 10.43
CA ASN A 64 34.00 -8.11 11.68
C ASN A 64 33.16 -7.82 12.95
N LEU A 65 31.85 -7.98 12.88
CA LEU A 65 30.93 -7.94 14.02
C LEU A 65 30.76 -9.36 14.58
N ASP A 66 30.42 -9.45 15.87
CA ASP A 66 30.12 -10.75 16.48
C ASP A 66 28.88 -11.37 15.81
N PRO A 67 29.04 -12.49 15.10
CA PRO A 67 27.96 -13.06 14.32
C PRO A 67 26.94 -13.74 15.24
N MET A 68 25.69 -13.26 15.21
CA MET A 68 24.57 -13.81 15.96
C MET A 68 23.48 -14.31 15.01
N TYR A 69 22.99 -15.52 15.26
CA TYR A 69 21.82 -16.03 14.56
C TYR A 69 20.53 -15.49 15.20
N PHE A 70 19.82 -14.63 14.49
CA PHE A 70 18.60 -14.02 14.97
C PHE A 70 17.45 -14.18 13.95
N PRO A 71 16.51 -15.13 14.18
CA PRO A 71 15.33 -15.29 13.32
C PRO A 71 14.46 -14.04 13.34
N ASN A 72 14.22 -13.47 12.18
CA ASN A 72 13.32 -12.33 12.03
C ASN A 72 12.70 -12.28 10.62
N GLY A 73 11.61 -11.55 10.47
CA GLY A 73 10.94 -11.40 9.19
C GLY A 73 11.69 -10.54 8.17
N GLY A 74 12.63 -9.70 8.61
CA GLY A 74 13.37 -8.80 7.74
C GLY A 74 12.48 -8.08 6.72
N HIS A 75 12.82 -8.25 5.45
CA HIS A 75 12.03 -7.67 4.36
C HIS A 75 10.73 -8.44 4.04
N LEU A 76 10.48 -9.58 4.68
CA LEU A 76 9.31 -10.43 4.42
C LEU A 76 8.06 -10.00 5.23
N TRP A 77 8.16 -8.98 6.07
CA TRP A 77 7.06 -8.48 6.88
C TRP A 77 5.77 -8.24 6.06
N PHE A 78 5.90 -7.81 4.80
CA PHE A 78 4.75 -7.56 3.92
C PHE A 78 3.98 -8.84 3.55
N LEU A 79 4.66 -10.01 3.47
CA LEU A 79 4.00 -11.29 3.25
C LEU A 79 3.12 -11.66 4.45
N GLY A 80 3.63 -11.42 5.66
CA GLY A 80 2.87 -11.60 6.89
C GLY A 80 1.60 -10.77 6.91
N ASN A 81 1.71 -9.49 6.57
CA ASN A 81 0.58 -8.59 6.47
C ASN A 81 -0.44 -9.04 5.43
N ILE A 82 0.00 -9.43 4.22
CA ILE A 82 -0.91 -9.95 3.17
C ILE A 82 -1.67 -11.18 3.68
N PHE A 83 -0.99 -12.12 4.32
CA PHE A 83 -1.64 -13.32 4.86
C PHE A 83 -2.66 -12.96 5.93
N PHE A 84 -2.32 -12.04 6.83
CA PHE A 84 -3.21 -11.55 7.88
C PHE A 84 -4.44 -10.84 7.31
N TYR A 85 -4.27 -10.01 6.28
CA TYR A 85 -5.40 -9.35 5.60
C TYR A 85 -6.34 -10.36 4.94
N VAL A 86 -5.79 -11.40 4.32
CA VAL A 86 -6.62 -12.48 3.76
C VAL A 86 -7.43 -13.16 4.84
N LEU A 87 -6.84 -13.46 6.01
CA LEU A 87 -7.55 -14.08 7.13
C LEU A 87 -8.71 -13.23 7.63
N ILE A 88 -8.47 -11.94 7.89
CA ILE A 88 -9.49 -11.02 8.43
C ILE A 88 -10.57 -10.72 7.41
N LEU A 89 -10.19 -10.49 6.15
CA LEU A 89 -11.11 -10.00 5.12
C LEU A 89 -11.83 -11.14 4.39
N CYS A 90 -11.34 -12.37 4.47
CA CYS A 90 -11.92 -13.52 3.83
C CYS A 90 -13.43 -13.66 4.10
N PRO A 91 -13.93 -13.61 5.35
CA PRO A 91 -15.37 -13.68 5.63
C PRO A 91 -16.15 -12.56 4.95
N ILE A 92 -15.64 -11.33 5.01
CA ILE A 92 -16.27 -10.14 4.41
C ILE A 92 -16.38 -10.30 2.90
N PHE A 93 -15.31 -10.74 2.26
CA PHE A 93 -15.27 -10.96 0.82
C PHE A 93 -16.25 -12.06 0.36
N PHE A 94 -16.42 -13.10 1.16
CA PHE A 94 -17.41 -14.14 0.85
C PHE A 94 -18.85 -13.67 1.00
N ILE A 95 -19.15 -12.77 1.95
CA ILE A 95 -20.45 -12.11 2.05
C ILE A 95 -20.72 -11.29 0.78
N PHE A 96 -19.73 -10.54 0.30
CA PHE A 96 -19.86 -9.79 -0.96
C PHE A 96 -20.04 -10.70 -2.18
N LYS A 97 -19.33 -11.83 -2.24
CA LYS A 97 -19.48 -12.82 -3.30
C LYS A 97 -20.90 -13.42 -3.34
N ARG A 98 -21.50 -13.68 -2.17
CA ARG A 98 -22.88 -14.24 -2.09
C ARG A 98 -23.95 -13.25 -2.55
N ASN A 99 -23.72 -11.97 -2.35
CA ASN A 99 -24.66 -10.90 -2.68
C ASN A 99 -24.06 -9.87 -3.65
N PRO A 100 -23.85 -10.21 -4.92
CA PRO A 100 -23.21 -9.32 -5.89
C PRO A 100 -24.01 -8.05 -6.19
N LYS A 101 -25.32 -8.01 -5.85
CA LYS A 101 -26.19 -6.84 -5.98
C LYS A 101 -26.33 -6.03 -4.67
N ASN A 102 -25.38 -6.16 -3.76
CA ASN A 102 -25.39 -5.49 -2.47
C ASN A 102 -25.48 -3.96 -2.63
N ILE A 103 -26.00 -3.30 -1.60
CA ILE A 103 -26.14 -1.82 -1.59
C ILE A 103 -24.81 -1.14 -1.86
N LEU A 104 -23.70 -1.68 -1.33
CA LEU A 104 -22.35 -1.18 -1.58
C LEU A 104 -21.98 -1.19 -3.06
N PHE A 105 -22.30 -2.29 -3.78
CA PHE A 105 -22.03 -2.35 -5.21
C PHE A 105 -22.83 -1.28 -5.98
N ARG A 106 -24.10 -1.06 -5.59
CA ARG A 106 -24.93 0.00 -6.18
C ARG A 106 -24.36 1.38 -5.88
N CYS A 107 -23.93 1.65 -4.65
CA CYS A 107 -23.29 2.91 -4.29
C CYS A 107 -22.02 3.15 -5.11
N PHE A 108 -21.12 2.19 -5.19
CA PHE A 108 -19.91 2.30 -6.00
C PHE A 108 -20.22 2.53 -7.49
N LYS A 109 -21.19 1.78 -8.03
CA LYS A 109 -21.64 1.96 -9.41
C LYS A 109 -22.19 3.35 -9.67
N TRP A 110 -22.94 3.91 -8.72
CA TRP A 110 -23.50 5.26 -8.83
C TRP A 110 -22.39 6.31 -8.73
N VAL A 111 -21.51 6.18 -7.77
CA VAL A 111 -20.39 7.10 -7.54
C VAL A 111 -19.44 7.11 -8.74
N LEU A 112 -19.07 5.96 -9.30
CA LEU A 112 -18.17 5.85 -10.45
C LEU A 112 -18.75 6.33 -11.79
N LYS A 113 -20.01 6.77 -11.83
CA LYS A 113 -20.54 7.53 -12.97
C LYS A 113 -19.85 8.87 -13.14
N PHE A 114 -19.37 9.45 -12.04
CA PHE A 114 -18.63 10.71 -12.07
C PHE A 114 -17.13 10.43 -12.28
N PRO A 115 -16.49 11.08 -13.27
CA PRO A 115 -15.08 10.82 -13.57
C PRO A 115 -14.16 11.12 -12.38
N ALA A 116 -14.46 12.17 -11.60
CA ALA A 116 -13.69 12.53 -10.40
C ALA A 116 -13.83 11.53 -9.24
N ALA A 117 -14.78 10.59 -9.29
CA ALA A 117 -15.06 9.66 -8.20
C ALA A 117 -13.90 8.69 -7.89
N LEU A 118 -13.00 8.46 -8.84
CA LEU A 118 -11.80 7.65 -8.59
C LEU A 118 -10.88 8.29 -7.55
N TYR A 119 -10.88 9.62 -7.44
CA TYR A 119 -10.10 10.30 -6.39
C TYR A 119 -10.67 10.06 -4.99
N LEU A 120 -11.93 9.64 -4.85
CA LEU A 120 -12.49 9.27 -3.54
C LEU A 120 -11.75 8.07 -2.91
N PHE A 121 -11.13 7.21 -3.72
CA PHE A 121 -10.28 6.14 -3.20
C PHE A 121 -9.00 6.64 -2.53
N THR A 122 -8.61 7.91 -2.74
CA THR A 122 -7.46 8.51 -2.04
C THR A 122 -7.82 9.00 -0.64
N ILE A 123 -9.09 9.29 -0.37
CA ILE A 123 -9.54 9.84 0.92
C ILE A 123 -9.14 8.96 2.11
N PRO A 124 -9.38 7.61 2.11
CA PRO A 124 -8.96 6.77 3.22
C PRO A 124 -7.45 6.80 3.48
N PHE A 125 -6.64 6.97 2.42
CA PHE A 125 -5.18 7.08 2.55
C PHE A 125 -4.76 8.42 3.14
N ILE A 126 -5.47 9.51 2.82
CA ILE A 126 -5.23 10.83 3.42
C ILE A 126 -5.59 10.79 4.91
N ILE A 127 -6.72 10.21 5.27
CA ILE A 127 -7.15 10.05 6.66
C ILE A 127 -6.14 9.19 7.44
N GLU A 128 -5.67 8.10 6.85
CA GLU A 128 -4.66 7.24 7.46
C GLU A 128 -3.34 8.01 7.70
N ALA A 129 -2.89 8.76 6.68
CA ALA A 129 -1.66 9.54 6.77
C ALA A 129 -1.71 10.60 7.88
N GLU A 130 -2.86 11.25 8.08
CA GLU A 130 -3.04 12.25 9.13
C GLU A 130 -3.19 11.64 10.53
N LEU A 131 -3.89 10.51 10.66
CA LEU A 131 -4.20 9.93 11.97
C LEU A 131 -3.10 8.99 12.49
N VAL A 132 -2.44 8.26 11.60
CA VAL A 132 -1.53 7.16 11.99
C VAL A 132 -0.06 7.49 11.75
N ALA A 133 0.25 8.32 10.74
CA ALA A 133 1.60 8.60 10.30
C ALA A 133 2.24 9.93 10.76
N PRO A 134 1.65 10.74 11.64
CA PRO A 134 2.12 12.12 11.89
C PRO A 134 3.54 12.20 12.46
N SER A 135 4.04 11.14 13.11
CA SER A 135 5.37 11.08 13.72
C SER A 135 6.36 10.21 12.97
N GLN A 136 5.93 9.53 11.90
CA GLN A 136 6.76 8.58 11.15
C GLN A 136 6.93 9.06 9.72
N GLY A 137 8.13 8.92 9.16
CA GLY A 137 8.32 9.21 7.74
C GLY A 137 7.40 8.33 6.89
N PHE A 138 6.72 8.91 5.92
CA PHE A 138 5.75 8.22 5.04
C PHE A 138 6.31 6.94 4.37
N ALA A 139 7.61 6.78 4.28
CA ALA A 139 8.27 5.58 3.74
C ALA A 139 8.62 4.52 4.81
N SER A 140 8.29 4.75 6.07
CA SER A 140 8.59 3.84 7.18
C SER A 140 7.48 2.82 7.37
N TYR A 141 7.40 1.82 6.49
CA TYR A 141 6.33 0.83 6.49
C TYR A 141 6.60 -0.41 7.35
N ALA A 142 7.88 -0.78 7.50
CA ALA A 142 8.23 -2.07 8.09
C ALA A 142 7.88 -2.14 9.58
N ASN A 143 7.00 -3.07 9.95
CA ASN A 143 6.57 -3.34 11.32
C ASN A 143 5.99 -2.11 12.06
N THR A 144 5.39 -1.18 11.31
CA THR A 144 4.77 0.02 11.87
C THR A 144 3.24 -0.05 11.74
N PRO A 145 2.47 0.61 12.64
CA PRO A 145 1.02 0.75 12.48
C PRO A 145 0.64 1.40 11.14
N HIS A 146 1.40 2.42 10.72
CA HIS A 146 1.24 3.04 9.41
C HIS A 146 1.36 2.03 8.26
N GLY A 147 2.41 1.21 8.23
CA GLY A 147 2.57 0.18 7.20
C GLY A 147 1.46 -0.87 7.21
N PHE A 148 0.92 -1.18 8.39
CA PHE A 148 -0.21 -2.10 8.52
C PHE A 148 -1.51 -1.50 7.95
N TRP A 149 -1.91 -0.30 8.37
CA TRP A 149 -3.16 0.33 7.92
C TRP A 149 -3.12 0.72 6.45
N LEU A 150 -2.03 1.33 6.01
CA LEU A 150 -1.82 1.67 4.60
C LEU A 150 -1.87 0.40 3.71
N GLY A 151 -1.23 -0.68 4.15
CA GLY A 151 -1.25 -1.95 3.43
C GLY A 151 -2.65 -2.56 3.37
N LEU A 152 -3.43 -2.49 4.47
CA LEU A 152 -4.82 -2.95 4.51
C LEU A 152 -5.71 -2.16 3.55
N LEU A 153 -5.61 -0.83 3.56
CA LEU A 153 -6.35 0.04 2.65
C LEU A 153 -5.98 -0.24 1.18
N ALA A 154 -4.70 -0.37 0.88
CA ALA A 154 -4.23 -0.69 -0.46
C ALA A 154 -4.73 -2.06 -0.93
N PHE A 155 -4.71 -3.06 -0.05
CA PHE A 155 -5.21 -4.39 -0.34
C PHE A 155 -6.73 -4.40 -0.61
N LEU A 156 -7.53 -3.71 0.23
CA LEU A 156 -8.97 -3.53 0.04
C LEU A 156 -9.28 -2.82 -1.28
N THR A 157 -8.54 -1.76 -1.58
CA THR A 157 -8.68 -1.00 -2.83
C THR A 157 -8.45 -1.90 -4.04
N GLY A 158 -7.39 -2.72 -4.02
CA GLY A 158 -7.13 -3.69 -5.07
C GLY A 158 -8.25 -4.71 -5.26
N TYR A 159 -8.81 -5.24 -4.15
CA TYR A 159 -9.96 -6.13 -4.20
C TYR A 159 -11.18 -5.45 -4.84
N ILE A 160 -11.50 -4.23 -4.42
CA ILE A 160 -12.65 -3.46 -4.92
C ILE A 160 -12.52 -3.18 -6.42
N PHE A 161 -11.34 -2.86 -6.93
CA PHE A 161 -11.11 -2.61 -8.35
C PHE A 161 -11.51 -3.80 -9.22
N ILE A 162 -11.14 -5.01 -8.84
CA ILE A 162 -11.51 -6.23 -9.58
C ILE A 162 -12.96 -6.63 -9.32
N PHE A 163 -13.49 -6.35 -8.13
CA PHE A 163 -14.88 -6.61 -7.81
C PHE A 163 -15.83 -5.76 -8.65
N LEU A 164 -15.50 -4.49 -8.89
CA LEU A 164 -16.25 -3.58 -9.76
C LEU A 164 -16.08 -3.91 -11.25
N GLY A 165 -14.98 -4.56 -11.64
CA GLY A 165 -14.73 -5.03 -13.00
C GLY A 165 -14.74 -3.91 -14.03
N GLU A 166 -15.49 -4.09 -15.11
CA GLU A 166 -15.54 -3.16 -16.25
C GLU A 166 -15.92 -1.73 -15.86
N ILE A 167 -16.78 -1.57 -14.85
CA ILE A 167 -17.21 -0.24 -14.38
C ILE A 167 -16.01 0.58 -13.91
N PHE A 168 -15.10 -0.05 -13.18
CA PHE A 168 -13.86 0.59 -12.72
C PHE A 168 -12.94 0.93 -13.91
N TRP A 169 -12.73 -0.02 -14.83
CA TRP A 169 -11.84 0.20 -15.96
C TRP A 169 -12.33 1.29 -16.90
N HIS A 170 -13.63 1.36 -17.17
CA HIS A 170 -14.21 2.46 -17.93
C HIS A 170 -14.06 3.83 -17.23
N ALA A 171 -14.16 3.86 -15.90
CA ALA A 171 -13.91 5.09 -15.16
C ALA A 171 -12.43 5.51 -15.25
N VAL A 172 -11.49 4.57 -15.17
CA VAL A 172 -10.05 4.83 -15.35
C VAL A 172 -9.76 5.36 -16.76
N GLU A 173 -10.33 4.75 -17.79
CA GLU A 173 -10.14 5.19 -19.18
C GLU A 173 -10.57 6.64 -19.41
N ARG A 174 -11.66 7.07 -18.78
CA ARG A 174 -12.16 8.45 -18.91
C ARG A 174 -11.20 9.49 -18.35
N ILE A 175 -10.49 9.18 -17.25
CA ILE A 175 -9.65 10.17 -16.56
C ILE A 175 -8.16 9.95 -16.76
N LYS A 176 -7.73 8.87 -17.44
CA LYS A 176 -6.31 8.50 -17.57
C LYS A 176 -5.43 9.65 -18.07
N ILE A 177 -5.89 10.41 -19.05
CA ILE A 177 -5.11 11.52 -19.62
C ILE A 177 -4.98 12.63 -18.59
N ILE A 178 -6.09 13.05 -17.96
CA ILE A 178 -6.10 14.10 -16.94
C ILE A 178 -5.24 13.67 -15.74
N ALA A 179 -5.40 12.43 -15.28
CA ALA A 179 -4.61 11.90 -14.16
C ALA A 179 -3.10 11.88 -14.47
N LEU A 180 -2.70 11.48 -15.68
CA LEU A 180 -1.30 11.51 -16.11
C LEU A 180 -0.76 12.93 -16.23
N SER A 181 -1.56 13.85 -16.78
CA SER A 181 -1.19 15.27 -16.92
C SER A 181 -0.95 15.96 -15.58
N ILE A 182 -1.60 15.49 -14.52
CA ILE A 182 -1.38 15.99 -13.14
C ILE A 182 -0.22 15.23 -12.47
N ALA A 183 -0.20 13.91 -12.60
CA ALA A 183 0.78 13.06 -11.92
C ALA A 183 2.22 13.29 -12.39
N ILE A 184 2.44 13.49 -13.69
CA ILE A 184 3.79 13.68 -14.24
C ILE A 184 4.43 14.98 -13.73
N PRO A 185 3.79 16.17 -13.81
CA PRO A 185 4.36 17.38 -13.25
C PRO A 185 4.58 17.31 -11.74
N LEU A 186 3.63 16.75 -10.97
CA LEU A 186 3.79 16.57 -9.54
C LEU A 186 4.97 15.66 -9.20
N TYR A 187 5.17 14.61 -9.98
CA TYR A 187 6.33 13.73 -9.81
C TYR A 187 7.65 14.45 -10.12
N VAL A 188 7.70 15.24 -11.19
CA VAL A 188 8.87 16.05 -11.55
C VAL A 188 9.18 17.06 -10.45
N VAL A 189 8.18 17.81 -9.97
CA VAL A 189 8.34 18.75 -8.85
C VAL A 189 8.89 18.04 -7.62
N ARG A 190 8.35 16.87 -7.26
CA ARG A 190 8.84 16.09 -6.13
C ARG A 190 10.29 15.64 -6.34
N LEU A 191 10.68 15.23 -7.56
CA LEU A 191 12.07 14.89 -7.87
C LEU A 191 12.99 16.09 -7.69
N LEU A 192 12.60 17.26 -8.18
CA LEU A 192 13.37 18.49 -8.04
C LEU A 192 13.52 18.89 -6.56
N VAL A 193 12.43 18.84 -5.79
CA VAL A 193 12.47 19.09 -4.35
C VAL A 193 13.41 18.11 -3.65
N PHE A 194 13.31 16.81 -3.97
CA PHE A 194 14.20 15.79 -3.37
C PHE A 194 15.68 15.98 -3.75
N GLN A 195 15.99 16.44 -4.95
CA GLN A 195 17.34 16.79 -5.37
C GLN A 195 17.85 18.04 -4.64
N LEU A 196 16.97 19.00 -4.35
CA LEU A 196 17.28 20.22 -3.64
C LEU A 196 17.44 20.02 -2.11
N GLU A 197 16.78 18.98 -1.55
CA GLU A 197 16.90 18.56 -0.13
C GLU A 197 18.16 17.75 0.18
N GLY A 198 19.13 17.67 -0.73
CA GLY A 198 20.45 17.08 -0.48
C GLY A 198 21.19 17.79 0.68
N PRO A 199 22.24 17.18 1.28
CA PRO A 199 22.84 17.59 2.55
C PRO A 199 23.39 19.02 2.60
N PHE A 200 23.37 19.76 1.50
CA PHE A 200 23.85 21.16 1.41
C PHE A 200 22.81 22.22 1.82
N PHE A 201 21.53 21.87 2.09
CA PHE A 201 20.44 22.85 2.29
C PHE A 201 19.65 22.69 3.59
N SER A 202 20.27 22.15 4.64
CA SER A 202 19.63 21.91 5.93
C SER A 202 18.99 23.15 6.57
N ASP A 203 19.49 24.35 6.33
CA ASP A 203 18.96 25.57 6.97
C ASP A 203 17.91 26.33 6.15
N ARG A 204 17.88 26.17 4.82
CA ARG A 204 16.89 26.83 3.97
C ARG A 204 15.55 26.07 3.94
N ASN A 205 15.56 24.80 4.27
CA ASN A 205 14.38 23.93 4.21
C ASN A 205 13.36 24.19 5.32
N ARG A 206 13.76 24.72 6.47
CA ARG A 206 12.82 25.16 7.52
C ARG A 206 11.83 26.21 7.03
N ILE A 207 12.29 27.13 6.18
CA ILE A 207 11.42 28.21 5.65
C ILE A 207 10.48 27.66 4.58
N LEU A 208 10.95 26.74 3.74
CA LEU A 208 10.12 26.10 2.70
C LEU A 208 9.10 25.13 3.29
N GLU A 209 9.48 24.35 4.30
CA GLU A 209 8.57 23.50 5.06
C GLU A 209 7.50 24.29 5.77
N LEU A 210 7.86 25.42 6.39
CA LEU A 210 6.90 26.34 6.99
C LEU A 210 5.99 26.98 5.93
N ALA A 211 6.50 27.35 4.76
CA ALA A 211 5.70 27.90 3.68
C ALA A 211 4.74 26.86 3.08
N ILE A 212 5.18 25.63 2.88
CA ILE A 212 4.34 24.52 2.39
C ILE A 212 3.27 24.14 3.43
N ARG A 213 3.63 24.06 4.72
CA ARG A 213 2.67 23.85 5.81
C ARG A 213 1.69 25.00 5.92
N CYS A 214 2.12 26.26 5.83
CA CYS A 214 1.24 27.40 5.83
C CYS A 214 0.31 27.44 4.61
N PHE A 215 0.78 27.05 3.44
CA PHE A 215 -0.03 26.95 2.23
C PHE A 215 -1.07 25.81 2.36
N TRP A 216 -0.65 24.66 2.92
CA TRP A 216 -1.52 23.51 3.15
C TRP A 216 -2.60 23.79 4.20
N ILE A 217 -2.25 24.48 5.30
CA ILE A 217 -3.19 24.91 6.35
C ILE A 217 -4.18 25.95 5.79
N ARG A 218 -3.74 26.86 4.93
CA ARG A 218 -4.63 27.87 4.32
C ARG A 218 -5.61 27.28 3.29
N CYS A 219 -5.21 26.24 2.55
CA CYS A 219 -6.10 25.55 1.62
C CYS A 219 -7.12 24.63 2.31
N ASN A 220 -6.91 24.25 3.58
CA ASN A 220 -7.84 23.38 4.32
C ASN A 220 -8.77 24.13 5.29
N ILE A 221 -8.70 25.47 5.38
CA ILE A 221 -9.56 26.30 6.27
C ILE A 221 -10.50 27.20 5.43
N SER A 222 -10.47 27.10 4.12
CA SER A 222 -11.46 27.69 3.20
C SER A 222 -12.30 26.59 2.58
#